data_6e1968ffcccd9a480c847247378bb6e1
#
_entry.id   6e1968ffcccd9a480c847247378bb6e1
#
_cell.length_a   1.000
_cell.length_b   1.000
_cell.length_c   1.000
_cell.angle_alpha   90.00
_cell.angle_beta   90.00
_cell.angle_gamma   90.00
#
_symmetry.space_group_name_H-M   'P 1'
#
loop_
_entity.id
_entity.type
_entity.pdbx_description
1 polymer ?
#
loop_
_entity_poly.entity_id
_entity_poly.type
_entity_poly.pdbx_seq_one_letter_code
_entity_poly.pdbx_strand_id
1 'polypeptide(L)'
;IEIKEVSIDLKKMMSRKDEVVRQLTNGVSALFKSNKIDLIEGKAKIISETSIEVLKDSKSQIFESKNIIIATGSCPAKLNNTNFTSNIVDSEGALKFEKIPKQLIIIGAGIIGLELGSVWARLGSKVTILESQKEFLPMLDLRMSRQILREFNRQGLDIRFGSNILDISDTETDVEVK
;
A
#
# COMPACT_ATOMS: atom_id res chain seq x y z
N ILE A 1 33.85 14.82 -6.71
CA ILE A 1 32.93 15.50 -5.76
C ILE A 1 32.96 14.68 -4.49
N GLU A 2 33.50 15.20 -3.41
CA GLU A 2 33.44 14.56 -2.09
C GLU A 2 32.17 15.05 -1.38
N ILE A 3 31.27 14.10 -1.03
CA ILE A 3 30.08 14.39 -0.23
C ILE A 3 30.40 13.95 1.20
N LYS A 4 30.47 14.92 2.12
CA LYS A 4 30.87 14.63 3.51
C LYS A 4 29.72 14.10 4.37
N GLU A 5 28.48 14.48 4.07
CA GLU A 5 27.30 14.05 4.82
C GLU A 5 26.06 14.09 3.92
N VAL A 6 25.23 13.04 4.02
CA VAL A 6 23.93 12.97 3.34
C VAL A 6 22.88 12.75 4.41
N SER A 7 21.91 13.63 4.49
CA SER A 7 20.77 13.49 5.39
C SER A 7 19.45 13.46 4.61
N ILE A 8 18.45 12.79 5.17
CA ILE A 8 17.12 12.68 4.57
C ILE A 8 16.15 13.55 5.37
N ASP A 9 15.47 14.45 4.66
CA ASP A 9 14.35 15.21 5.21
C ASP A 9 13.04 14.48 4.87
N LEU A 10 12.59 13.61 5.79
CA LEU A 10 11.39 12.82 5.61
C LEU A 10 10.14 13.69 5.40
N LYS A 11 10.05 14.82 6.11
CA LYS A 11 8.91 15.74 5.97
C LYS A 11 8.79 16.31 4.56
N LYS A 12 9.92 16.73 3.98
CA LYS A 12 9.95 17.18 2.57
C LYS A 12 9.62 16.05 1.60
N MET A 13 10.13 14.84 1.85
CA MET A 13 9.82 13.66 1.02
C MET A 13 8.32 13.37 1.03
N MET A 14 7.67 13.36 2.20
CA MET A 14 6.24 13.13 2.32
C MET A 14 5.41 14.26 1.69
N SER A 15 5.80 15.51 1.90
CA SER A 15 5.17 16.65 1.23
C SER A 15 5.26 16.55 -0.31
N ARG A 16 6.41 16.13 -0.83
CA ARG A 16 6.60 15.89 -2.27
C ARG A 16 5.70 14.77 -2.78
N LYS A 17 5.58 13.67 -2.02
CA LYS A 17 4.65 12.57 -2.34
C LYS A 17 3.21 13.10 -2.45
N ASP A 18 2.73 13.86 -1.46
CA ASP A 18 1.36 14.39 -1.45
C ASP A 18 1.11 15.36 -2.61
N GLU A 19 2.11 16.16 -2.97
CA GLU A 19 2.04 17.04 -4.14
C GLU A 19 1.90 16.24 -5.44
N VAL A 20 2.70 15.18 -5.62
CA VAL A 20 2.62 14.30 -6.80
C VAL A 20 1.25 13.63 -6.90
N VAL A 21 0.73 13.09 -5.79
CA VAL A 21 -0.60 12.49 -5.75
C VAL A 21 -1.67 13.50 -6.16
N ARG A 22 -1.61 14.72 -5.61
CA ARG A 22 -2.55 15.79 -5.95
C ARG A 22 -2.47 16.19 -7.44
N GLN A 23 -1.26 16.30 -7.98
CA GLN A 23 -1.08 16.60 -9.41
C GLN A 23 -1.69 15.53 -10.30
N LEU A 24 -1.47 14.24 -9.99
CA LEU A 24 -2.00 13.13 -10.75
C LEU A 24 -3.53 13.04 -10.67
N THR A 25 -4.11 13.20 -9.48
CA THR A 25 -5.57 13.17 -9.31
C THR A 25 -6.24 14.36 -10.00
N ASN A 26 -5.65 15.55 -9.94
CA ASN A 26 -6.13 16.71 -10.70
C ASN A 26 -6.03 16.49 -12.22
N GLY A 27 -4.98 15.81 -12.67
CA GLY A 27 -4.82 15.43 -14.08
C GLY A 27 -5.95 14.53 -14.57
N VAL A 28 -6.34 13.52 -13.78
CA VAL A 28 -7.50 12.65 -14.07
C VAL A 28 -8.79 13.46 -14.17
N SER A 29 -9.01 14.38 -13.20
CA SER A 29 -10.20 15.25 -13.21
C SER A 29 -10.25 16.15 -14.45
N ALA A 30 -9.10 16.67 -14.89
CA ALA A 30 -9.00 17.46 -16.12
C ALA A 30 -9.30 16.61 -17.36
N LEU A 31 -8.85 15.36 -17.42
CA LEU A 31 -9.16 14.42 -18.49
C LEU A 31 -10.66 14.11 -18.56
N PHE A 32 -11.34 13.91 -17.43
CA PHE A 32 -12.78 13.71 -17.41
C PHE A 32 -13.50 14.92 -18.00
N LYS A 33 -13.14 16.13 -17.55
CA LYS A 33 -13.72 17.36 -18.06
C LYS A 33 -13.49 17.55 -19.56
N SER A 34 -12.28 17.34 -20.06
CA SER A 34 -11.94 17.51 -21.48
C SER A 34 -12.65 16.50 -22.37
N ASN A 35 -12.90 15.30 -21.87
CA ASN A 35 -13.62 14.24 -22.61
C ASN A 35 -15.12 14.25 -22.34
N LYS A 36 -15.66 15.25 -21.64
CA LYS A 36 -17.10 15.37 -21.31
C LYS A 36 -17.64 14.14 -20.59
N ILE A 37 -16.84 13.59 -19.65
CA ILE A 37 -17.21 12.47 -18.81
C ILE A 37 -17.77 13.05 -17.51
N ASP A 38 -18.98 12.66 -17.13
CA ASP A 38 -19.60 13.06 -15.88
C ASP A 38 -18.97 12.29 -14.71
N LEU A 39 -18.44 13.01 -13.73
CA LEU A 39 -17.94 12.46 -12.48
C LEU A 39 -19.04 12.54 -11.42
N ILE A 40 -19.49 11.38 -10.97
CA ILE A 40 -20.51 11.26 -9.92
C ILE A 40 -19.83 10.74 -8.67
N GLU A 41 -19.74 11.58 -7.65
CA GLU A 41 -19.13 11.22 -6.38
C GLU A 41 -20.16 10.65 -5.42
N GLY A 42 -19.84 9.54 -4.74
CA GLY A 42 -20.69 8.95 -3.73
C GLY A 42 -20.43 7.45 -3.55
N LYS A 43 -21.20 6.83 -2.68
CA LYS A 43 -21.17 5.38 -2.48
C LYS A 43 -22.12 4.72 -3.47
N ALA A 44 -21.55 4.02 -4.46
CA ALA A 44 -22.32 3.35 -5.50
C ALA A 44 -22.78 1.95 -5.08
N LYS A 45 -24.00 1.58 -5.49
CA LYS A 45 -24.57 0.23 -5.35
C LYS A 45 -25.24 -0.15 -6.65
N ILE A 46 -24.89 -1.28 -7.21
CA ILE A 46 -25.57 -1.86 -8.38
C ILE A 46 -26.93 -2.40 -7.91
N ILE A 47 -28.01 -1.93 -8.52
CA ILE A 47 -29.38 -2.33 -8.19
C ILE A 47 -30.03 -3.18 -9.29
N SER A 48 -29.52 -3.09 -10.52
CA SER A 48 -29.92 -3.96 -11.64
C SER A 48 -28.76 -4.08 -12.65
N GLU A 49 -28.96 -4.82 -13.72
CA GLU A 49 -27.98 -4.96 -14.82
C GLU A 49 -27.65 -3.62 -15.51
N THR A 50 -28.55 -2.65 -15.41
CA THR A 50 -28.44 -1.35 -16.11
C THR A 50 -28.54 -0.15 -15.18
N SER A 51 -28.70 -0.36 -13.85
CA SER A 51 -28.96 0.74 -12.93
C SER A 51 -28.03 0.72 -11.73
N ILE A 52 -27.54 1.90 -11.37
CA ILE A 52 -26.66 2.14 -10.21
C ILE A 52 -27.29 3.20 -9.33
N GLU A 53 -27.43 2.91 -8.05
CA GLU A 53 -27.78 3.87 -7.02
C GLU A 53 -26.50 4.49 -6.44
N VAL A 54 -26.43 5.82 -6.36
CA VAL A 54 -25.34 6.54 -5.72
C VAL A 54 -25.86 7.34 -4.54
N LEU A 55 -25.30 7.04 -3.37
CA LEU A 55 -25.60 7.74 -2.11
C LEU A 55 -24.50 8.76 -1.82
N LYS A 56 -24.89 10.04 -1.71
CA LYS A 56 -24.03 11.15 -1.27
C LYS A 56 -24.80 12.04 -0.30
N ASP A 57 -24.23 12.38 0.84
CA ASP A 57 -24.81 13.28 1.86
C ASP A 57 -26.27 12.93 2.21
N SER A 58 -26.56 11.65 2.42
CA SER A 58 -27.89 11.09 2.71
C SER A 58 -28.93 11.25 1.59
N LYS A 59 -28.50 11.67 0.40
CA LYS A 59 -29.33 11.73 -0.80
C LYS A 59 -28.96 10.59 -1.73
N SER A 60 -29.98 9.87 -2.21
CA SER A 60 -29.83 8.79 -3.19
C SER A 60 -30.26 9.28 -4.56
N GLN A 61 -29.49 8.92 -5.58
CA GLN A 61 -29.81 9.15 -6.98
C GLN A 61 -29.56 7.87 -7.79
N ILE A 62 -30.47 7.57 -8.71
CA ILE A 62 -30.35 6.40 -9.59
C ILE A 62 -29.87 6.87 -10.97
N PHE A 63 -28.89 6.16 -11.51
CA PHE A 63 -28.35 6.35 -12.84
C PHE A 63 -28.57 5.10 -13.67
N GLU A 64 -28.97 5.28 -14.92
CA GLU A 64 -29.15 4.19 -15.87
C GLU A 64 -28.04 4.19 -16.91
N SER A 65 -27.58 2.99 -17.29
CA SER A 65 -26.55 2.82 -18.32
C SER A 65 -26.77 1.52 -19.10
N LYS A 66 -26.30 1.48 -20.33
CA LYS A 66 -26.35 0.25 -21.15
C LYS A 66 -25.36 -0.82 -20.66
N ASN A 67 -24.24 -0.40 -20.11
CA ASN A 67 -23.17 -1.28 -19.63
C ASN A 67 -22.60 -0.72 -18.33
N ILE A 68 -22.20 -1.59 -17.41
CA ILE A 68 -21.57 -1.24 -16.13
C ILE A 68 -20.18 -1.87 -16.10
N ILE A 69 -19.15 -1.07 -15.82
CA ILE A 69 -17.80 -1.54 -15.57
C ILE A 69 -17.53 -1.41 -14.06
N ILE A 70 -17.23 -2.54 -13.41
CA ILE A 70 -16.86 -2.57 -12.00
C ILE A 70 -15.35 -2.36 -11.89
N ALA A 71 -14.94 -1.19 -11.44
CA ALA A 71 -13.53 -0.81 -11.26
C ALA A 71 -13.34 -0.17 -9.87
N THR A 72 -13.81 -0.83 -8.82
CA THR A 72 -13.93 -0.28 -7.46
C THR A 72 -12.62 -0.29 -6.66
N GLY A 73 -11.54 -0.78 -7.25
CA GLY A 73 -10.25 -0.90 -6.58
C GLY A 73 -10.19 -2.09 -5.61
N SER A 74 -9.25 -2.04 -4.69
CA SER A 74 -9.02 -3.06 -3.68
C SER A 74 -8.70 -2.42 -2.33
N CYS A 75 -8.83 -3.19 -1.28
CA CYS A 75 -8.40 -2.81 0.07
C CYS A 75 -7.40 -3.85 0.61
N PRO A 76 -6.52 -3.47 1.53
CA PRO A 76 -5.63 -4.40 2.20
C PRO A 76 -6.42 -5.51 2.90
N ALA A 77 -5.94 -6.76 2.77
CA ALA A 77 -6.51 -7.88 3.51
C ALA A 77 -6.22 -7.69 5.01
N LYS A 78 -7.25 -7.84 5.82
CA LYS A 78 -7.08 -7.83 7.27
C LYS A 78 -6.54 -9.18 7.73
N LEU A 79 -5.55 -9.15 8.60
CA LEU A 79 -5.15 -10.33 9.36
C LEU A 79 -6.18 -10.58 10.46
N ASN A 80 -6.50 -11.84 10.68
CA ASN A 80 -7.41 -12.24 11.76
C ASN A 80 -6.84 -11.76 13.11
N ASN A 81 -7.73 -11.24 13.96
CA ASN A 81 -7.41 -10.75 15.31
C ASN A 81 -6.40 -9.57 15.37
N THR A 82 -6.19 -8.84 14.26
CA THR A 82 -5.30 -7.68 14.26
C THR A 82 -6.09 -6.41 14.11
N ASN A 83 -5.88 -5.46 15.03
CA ASN A 83 -6.42 -4.12 14.95
C ASN A 83 -5.31 -3.15 14.50
N PHE A 84 -5.65 -2.21 13.62
CA PHE A 84 -4.75 -1.12 13.30
C PHE A 84 -4.62 -0.17 14.48
N THR A 85 -3.38 0.27 14.74
CA THR A 85 -3.01 1.19 15.81
C THR A 85 -2.06 2.24 15.25
N SER A 86 -1.43 3.05 16.09
CA SER A 86 -0.33 3.92 15.66
C SER A 86 0.91 3.15 15.15
N ASN A 87 1.10 1.92 15.65
CA ASN A 87 2.27 1.09 15.37
C ASN A 87 1.98 -0.07 14.40
N ILE A 88 0.70 -0.44 14.24
CA ILE A 88 0.24 -1.49 13.31
C ILE A 88 -0.59 -0.85 12.23
N VAL A 89 -0.06 -0.79 11.02
CA VAL A 89 -0.67 -0.07 9.91
C VAL A 89 -0.76 -0.95 8.67
N ASP A 90 -1.63 -0.59 7.75
CA ASP A 90 -1.66 -1.14 6.40
C ASP A 90 -0.66 -0.41 5.47
N SER A 91 -0.67 -0.75 4.19
CA SER A 91 0.19 -0.12 3.19
C SER A 91 -0.04 1.39 3.04
N GLU A 92 -1.28 1.87 3.23
CA GLU A 92 -1.56 3.31 3.21
C GLU A 92 -0.98 4.01 4.44
N GLY A 93 -1.11 3.41 5.62
CA GLY A 93 -0.51 3.91 6.86
C GLY A 93 1.02 3.97 6.76
N ALA A 94 1.64 2.95 6.15
CA ALA A 94 3.08 2.93 5.93
C ALA A 94 3.58 4.06 5.02
N LEU A 95 2.73 4.62 4.14
CA LEU A 95 3.03 5.81 3.32
C LEU A 95 2.84 7.13 4.08
N LYS A 96 2.44 7.09 5.34
CA LYS A 96 2.13 8.26 6.17
C LYS A 96 3.01 8.36 7.42
N PHE A 97 4.02 7.51 7.59
CA PHE A 97 4.91 7.58 8.73
C PHE A 97 5.60 8.96 8.84
N GLU A 98 5.52 9.55 10.02
CA GLU A 98 6.13 10.84 10.30
C GLU A 98 7.61 10.73 10.69
N LYS A 99 8.05 9.51 11.05
CA LYS A 99 9.43 9.19 11.44
C LYS A 99 9.85 7.89 10.75
N ILE A 100 11.14 7.78 10.47
CA ILE A 100 11.72 6.53 9.96
C ILE A 100 11.73 5.53 11.13
N PRO A 101 10.99 4.41 11.04
CA PRO A 101 11.01 3.40 12.08
C PRO A 101 12.39 2.75 12.16
N LYS A 102 12.92 2.55 13.36
CA LYS A 102 14.21 1.86 13.54
C LYS A 102 14.13 0.41 13.07
N GLN A 103 13.01 -0.24 13.37
CA GLN A 103 12.70 -1.60 12.96
C GLN A 103 11.31 -1.61 12.33
N LEU A 104 11.16 -2.32 11.23
CA LEU A 104 9.89 -2.48 10.52
C LEU A 104 9.68 -3.96 10.20
N ILE A 105 8.58 -4.51 10.69
CA ILE A 105 8.12 -5.85 10.30
C ILE A 105 7.02 -5.67 9.26
N ILE A 106 7.15 -6.39 8.15
CA ILE A 106 6.14 -6.41 7.08
C ILE A 106 5.61 -7.83 6.98
N ILE A 107 4.29 -7.97 6.95
CA ILE A 107 3.63 -9.25 6.77
C ILE A 107 3.20 -9.37 5.30
N GLY A 108 3.77 -10.36 4.62
CA GLY A 108 3.59 -10.64 3.21
C GLY A 108 4.72 -10.11 2.33
N ALA A 109 5.38 -11.02 1.60
CA ALA A 109 6.40 -10.73 0.60
C ALA A 109 5.79 -10.53 -0.81
N GLY A 110 4.58 -9.99 -0.88
CA GLY A 110 3.98 -9.56 -2.13
C GLY A 110 4.61 -8.26 -2.63
N ILE A 111 4.21 -7.81 -3.84
CA ILE A 111 4.81 -6.66 -4.53
C ILE A 111 4.82 -5.41 -3.64
N ILE A 112 3.68 -5.08 -3.01
CA ILE A 112 3.56 -3.89 -2.14
C ILE A 112 4.49 -3.98 -0.93
N GLY A 113 4.55 -5.14 -0.27
CA GLY A 113 5.42 -5.34 0.90
C GLY A 113 6.90 -5.21 0.55
N LEU A 114 7.32 -5.74 -0.60
CA LEU A 114 8.69 -5.64 -1.09
C LEU A 114 9.07 -4.20 -1.49
N GLU A 115 8.18 -3.50 -2.21
CA GLU A 115 8.42 -2.10 -2.60
C GLU A 115 8.53 -1.19 -1.39
N LEU A 116 7.56 -1.23 -0.47
CA LEU A 116 7.61 -0.41 0.75
C LEU A 116 8.77 -0.80 1.65
N GLY A 117 9.05 -2.11 1.79
CA GLY A 117 10.21 -2.61 2.53
C GLY A 117 11.52 -2.07 1.97
N SER A 118 11.68 -2.08 0.64
CA SER A 118 12.85 -1.50 -0.04
C SER A 118 12.99 0.00 0.20
N VAL A 119 11.89 0.75 0.16
CA VAL A 119 11.91 2.20 0.46
C VAL A 119 12.37 2.44 1.89
N TRP A 120 11.74 1.80 2.87
CA TRP A 120 12.08 2.01 4.28
C TRP A 120 13.47 1.51 4.66
N ALA A 121 13.95 0.42 4.06
CA ALA A 121 15.34 -0.04 4.24
C ALA A 121 16.34 1.00 3.74
N ARG A 122 16.11 1.59 2.56
CA ARG A 122 16.96 2.67 2.03
C ARG A 122 16.94 3.93 2.87
N LEU A 123 15.86 4.17 3.60
CA LEU A 123 15.74 5.27 4.55
C LEU A 123 16.41 4.97 5.90
N GLY A 124 16.91 3.74 6.11
CA GLY A 124 17.67 3.35 7.29
C GLY A 124 16.93 2.45 8.28
N SER A 125 15.71 2.01 7.96
CA SER A 125 14.99 1.02 8.78
C SER A 125 15.63 -0.37 8.66
N LYS A 126 15.70 -1.12 9.75
CA LYS A 126 15.95 -2.56 9.71
C LYS A 126 14.62 -3.25 9.35
N VAL A 127 14.54 -3.80 8.13
CA VAL A 127 13.30 -4.38 7.60
C VAL A 127 13.35 -5.90 7.66
N THR A 128 12.34 -6.50 8.28
CA THR A 128 12.08 -7.95 8.24
C THR A 128 10.74 -8.19 7.58
N ILE A 129 10.68 -9.05 6.57
CA ILE A 129 9.46 -9.43 5.86
C ILE A 129 9.14 -10.88 6.19
N LEU A 130 7.93 -11.13 6.71
CA LEU A 130 7.43 -12.45 7.06
C LEU A 130 6.45 -12.91 5.98
N GLU A 131 6.76 -14.04 5.32
CA GLU A 131 5.95 -14.62 4.25
C GLU A 131 5.51 -16.04 4.62
N SER A 132 4.22 -16.30 4.49
CA SER A 132 3.64 -17.60 4.82
C SER A 132 3.99 -18.69 3.79
N GLN A 133 4.13 -18.30 2.53
CA GLN A 133 4.49 -19.21 1.46
C GLN A 133 5.99 -19.59 1.56
N LYS A 134 6.30 -20.79 1.07
CA LYS A 134 7.69 -21.28 1.02
C LYS A 134 8.46 -20.78 -0.20
N GLU A 135 7.74 -20.32 -1.22
CA GLU A 135 8.30 -19.86 -2.48
C GLU A 135 8.17 -18.34 -2.60
N PHE A 136 9.19 -17.71 -3.12
CA PHE A 136 9.22 -16.27 -3.35
C PHE A 136 8.58 -15.94 -4.69
N LEU A 137 7.53 -15.11 -4.69
CA LEU A 137 6.80 -14.65 -5.87
C LEU A 137 6.51 -15.78 -6.88
N PRO A 138 5.71 -16.79 -6.50
CA PRO A 138 5.49 -17.98 -7.32
C PRO A 138 4.79 -17.69 -8.66
N MET A 139 4.23 -16.48 -8.84
CA MET A 139 3.65 -16.01 -10.09
C MET A 139 4.71 -15.64 -11.15
N LEU A 140 5.97 -15.51 -10.77
CA LEU A 140 7.06 -15.15 -11.68
C LEU A 140 7.82 -16.39 -12.15
N ASP A 141 8.53 -16.25 -13.28
CA ASP A 141 9.55 -17.23 -13.69
C ASP A 141 10.60 -17.43 -12.58
N LEU A 142 11.02 -18.68 -12.37
CA LEU A 142 11.91 -19.05 -11.27
C LEU A 142 13.27 -18.33 -11.33
N ARG A 143 13.81 -18.05 -12.52
CA ARG A 143 15.08 -17.33 -12.67
C ARG A 143 14.92 -15.88 -12.26
N MET A 144 13.81 -15.26 -12.67
CA MET A 144 13.46 -13.88 -12.31
C MET A 144 13.25 -13.76 -10.81
N SER A 145 12.42 -14.65 -10.23
CA SER A 145 12.16 -14.70 -8.78
C SER A 145 13.46 -14.79 -7.97
N ARG A 146 14.37 -15.71 -8.32
CA ARG A 146 15.67 -15.87 -7.65
C ARG A 146 16.58 -14.64 -7.80
N GLN A 147 16.54 -13.96 -8.94
CA GLN A 147 17.33 -12.75 -9.16
C GLN A 147 16.82 -11.59 -8.32
N ILE A 148 15.50 -11.41 -8.28
CA ILE A 148 14.85 -10.36 -7.48
C ILE A 148 15.10 -10.59 -5.99
N LEU A 149 14.98 -11.83 -5.50
CA LEU A 149 15.27 -12.17 -4.11
C LEU A 149 16.70 -11.82 -3.71
N ARG A 150 17.68 -12.15 -4.56
CA ARG A 150 19.09 -11.80 -4.33
C ARG A 150 19.28 -10.28 -4.24
N GLU A 151 18.57 -9.53 -5.07
CA GLU A 151 18.67 -8.07 -5.07
C GLU A 151 18.10 -7.46 -3.80
N PHE A 152 16.94 -7.94 -3.32
CA PHE A 152 16.38 -7.47 -2.06
C PHE A 152 17.25 -7.84 -0.85
N ASN A 153 17.80 -9.05 -0.83
CA ASN A 153 18.75 -9.45 0.23
C ASN A 153 20.00 -8.56 0.22
N ARG A 154 20.50 -8.19 -0.99
CA ARG A 154 21.65 -7.27 -1.13
C ARG A 154 21.33 -5.86 -0.62
N GLN A 155 20.05 -5.44 -0.72
CA GLN A 155 19.57 -4.19 -0.16
C GLN A 155 19.37 -4.24 1.36
N GLY A 156 19.56 -5.39 2.00
CA GLY A 156 19.48 -5.56 3.44
C GLY A 156 18.10 -5.95 3.96
N LEU A 157 17.18 -6.39 3.09
CA LEU A 157 15.89 -6.92 3.54
C LEU A 157 16.07 -8.36 4.08
N ASP A 158 15.57 -8.63 5.27
CA ASP A 158 15.51 -9.96 5.87
C ASP A 158 14.14 -10.58 5.52
N ILE A 159 14.09 -11.46 4.51
CA ILE A 159 12.85 -12.08 4.05
C ILE A 159 12.78 -13.52 4.55
N ARG A 160 11.78 -13.84 5.37
CA ARG A 160 11.58 -15.13 6.03
C ARG A 160 10.36 -15.83 5.47
N PHE A 161 10.57 -16.99 4.86
CA PHE A 161 9.51 -17.81 4.26
C PHE A 161 8.96 -18.85 5.23
N GLY A 162 7.73 -19.32 4.96
CA GLY A 162 7.05 -20.31 5.79
C GLY A 162 6.69 -19.78 7.19
N SER A 163 6.61 -18.47 7.33
CA SER A 163 6.29 -17.80 8.60
C SER A 163 4.78 -17.73 8.79
N ASN A 164 4.25 -18.44 9.79
CA ASN A 164 2.86 -18.34 10.18
C ASN A 164 2.72 -17.37 11.35
N ILE A 165 1.95 -16.32 11.17
CA ILE A 165 1.68 -15.34 12.21
C ILE A 165 0.60 -15.90 13.13
N LEU A 166 0.94 -16.11 14.38
CA LEU A 166 0.04 -16.63 15.42
C LEU A 166 -0.65 -15.51 16.18
N ASP A 167 0.08 -14.45 16.46
CA ASP A 167 -0.40 -13.32 17.25
C ASP A 167 0.38 -12.06 16.92
N ILE A 168 -0.29 -10.90 17.04
CA ILE A 168 0.32 -9.58 16.93
C ILE A 168 -0.21 -8.74 18.09
N SER A 169 0.68 -8.32 18.97
CA SER A 169 0.35 -7.47 20.11
C SER A 169 1.09 -6.15 20.03
N ASP A 170 0.35 -5.06 20.20
CA ASP A 170 0.89 -3.70 20.30
C ASP A 170 1.03 -3.35 21.77
N THR A 171 2.25 -3.11 22.18
CA THR A 171 2.56 -2.51 23.49
C THR A 171 2.72 -1.00 23.27
N GLU A 172 2.71 -0.20 24.33
CA GLU A 172 2.82 1.26 24.19
C GLU A 172 4.10 1.70 23.44
N THR A 173 5.13 0.89 23.45
CA THR A 173 6.45 1.21 22.89
C THR A 173 6.83 0.39 21.66
N ASP A 174 6.34 -0.84 21.55
CA ASP A 174 6.77 -1.81 20.55
C ASP A 174 5.63 -2.70 20.05
N VAL A 175 5.85 -3.37 18.92
CA VAL A 175 4.95 -4.42 18.40
C VAL A 175 5.66 -5.76 18.48
N GLU A 176 5.03 -6.72 19.13
CA GLU A 176 5.48 -8.12 19.15
C GLU A 176 4.70 -8.94 18.13
N VAL A 177 5.43 -9.72 17.32
CA VAL A 177 4.86 -10.64 16.34
C VAL A 177 5.33 -12.06 16.67
N LYS A 178 4.39 -12.97 16.87
CA LYS A 178 4.63 -14.38 17.21
C LYS A 178 4.26 -15.31 16.07
#